data_26dac033b72c77d410374b7933c17978
#
_entry.id   26dac033b72c77d410374b7933c17978
#
_cell.length_a   1.000
_cell.length_b   1.000
_cell.length_c   1.000
_cell.angle_alpha   90.00
_cell.angle_beta   90.00
_cell.angle_gamma   90.00
#
_symmetry.space_group_name_H-M   'P 1'
#
loop_
_entity.id
_entity.type
_entity.pdbx_description
1 polymer ?
#
loop_
_entity_poly.entity_id
_entity_poly.type
_entity_poly.pdbx_seq_one_letter_code
_entity_poly.pdbx_strand_id
1 'polypeptide(L)'
;MDERESERHPARPWHVPVAVADVAETGQHFDLIADGATRAGVARMAGLRDLPRLEANFDVTRQGAGLRVAGRVSATVGQTCVVTLEPIANEVEEAVDLVFVPQAAAAPPAEGEAADEPREAKWNEPEPLIGGAVDLGALATEFLILGLDPYPRKPGAVFQPPPDAKPQEGPFAALARLKKGRNGS
;
A
#
# COMPACT_ATOMS: atom_id res chain seq x y z
N MET A 1 14.35 2.06 37.26
CA MET A 1 15.16 2.33 36.05
C MET A 1 14.89 1.16 35.10
N ASP A 2 13.85 1.25 34.32
CA ASP A 2 13.51 0.25 33.32
C ASP A 2 12.96 1.00 32.11
N GLU A 3 13.90 1.46 31.30
CA GLU A 3 13.67 2.04 29.98
C GLU A 3 13.59 0.88 28.98
N ARG A 4 12.46 0.19 28.98
CA ARG A 4 12.15 -0.72 27.87
C ARG A 4 11.69 0.10 26.70
N GLU A 5 12.65 0.32 25.79
CA GLU A 5 12.53 0.32 24.34
C GLU A 5 11.10 0.51 23.85
N SER A 6 10.71 1.75 23.73
CA SER A 6 9.74 2.20 22.76
C SER A 6 10.28 1.76 21.39
N GLU A 7 9.85 0.61 20.91
CA GLU A 7 10.04 0.21 19.51
C GLU A 7 9.58 1.37 18.66
N ARG A 8 10.56 2.09 18.09
CA ARG A 8 10.32 3.20 17.18
C ARG A 8 9.76 2.61 15.89
N HIS A 9 8.46 2.40 15.87
CA HIS A 9 7.76 2.36 14.60
C HIS A 9 8.14 3.65 13.87
N PRO A 10 8.60 3.57 12.62
CA PRO A 10 8.88 4.77 11.83
C PRO A 10 7.64 5.66 11.91
N ALA A 11 7.85 6.92 12.32
CA ALA A 11 6.75 7.86 12.53
C ALA A 11 5.85 7.86 11.29
N ARG A 12 4.63 7.34 11.44
CA ARG A 12 3.65 7.31 10.35
C ARG A 12 3.31 8.74 9.99
N PRO A 13 3.45 9.16 8.73
CA PRO A 13 3.26 10.56 8.35
C PRO A 13 1.83 11.04 8.54
N TRP A 14 0.84 10.13 8.54
CA TRP A 14 -0.56 10.44 8.82
C TRP A 14 -1.04 9.57 9.98
N HIS A 15 -1.41 10.20 11.07
CA HIS A 15 -1.81 9.53 12.31
C HIS A 15 -3.12 10.12 12.83
N VAL A 16 -4.20 9.32 12.77
CA VAL A 16 -5.54 9.66 13.23
C VAL A 16 -6.12 8.48 14.01
N PRO A 17 -5.73 8.31 15.29
CA PRO A 17 -6.18 7.18 16.09
C PRO A 17 -7.63 7.37 16.53
N VAL A 18 -8.43 6.31 16.43
CA VAL A 18 -9.81 6.22 16.93
C VAL A 18 -9.92 5.02 17.82
N ALA A 19 -10.13 5.25 19.13
CA ALA A 19 -10.31 4.17 20.09
C ALA A 19 -11.74 3.61 20.02
N VAL A 20 -11.90 2.31 20.28
CA VAL A 20 -13.22 1.67 20.34
C VAL A 20 -14.16 2.39 21.31
N ALA A 21 -13.61 2.86 22.45
CA ALA A 21 -14.38 3.55 23.47
C ALA A 21 -14.97 4.88 22.99
N ASP A 22 -14.33 5.54 22.02
CA ASP A 22 -14.72 6.88 21.53
C ASP A 22 -15.77 6.80 20.41
N VAL A 23 -16.00 5.63 19.82
CA VAL A 23 -17.01 5.44 18.78
C VAL A 23 -18.39 5.28 19.41
N ALA A 24 -19.34 6.12 19.01
CA ALA A 24 -20.73 5.99 19.44
C ALA A 24 -21.37 4.66 18.98
N GLU A 25 -22.39 4.17 19.70
CA GLU A 25 -23.11 2.93 19.30
C GLU A 25 -23.81 3.08 17.93
N THR A 26 -24.19 4.30 17.57
CA THR A 26 -24.79 4.63 16.26
C THR A 26 -23.77 4.70 15.12
N GLY A 27 -22.47 4.57 15.43
CA GLY A 27 -21.38 4.82 14.51
C GLY A 27 -20.96 6.28 14.45
N GLN A 28 -19.88 6.55 13.73
CA GLN A 28 -19.32 7.88 13.54
C GLN A 28 -18.69 8.00 12.16
N HIS A 29 -18.96 9.15 11.51
CA HIS A 29 -18.37 9.49 10.22
C HIS A 29 -17.12 10.36 10.41
N PHE A 30 -16.10 10.12 9.59
CA PHE A 30 -14.83 10.84 9.58
C PHE A 30 -14.50 11.29 8.16
N ASP A 31 -14.39 12.61 7.97
CA ASP A 31 -13.82 13.21 6.76
C ASP A 31 -12.40 13.65 7.07
N LEU A 32 -11.43 13.06 6.40
CA LEU A 32 -10.00 13.29 6.61
C LEU A 32 -9.41 13.95 5.38
N ILE A 33 -8.72 15.07 5.59
CA ILE A 33 -7.97 15.77 4.54
C ILE A 33 -6.53 15.91 5.01
N ALA A 34 -5.60 15.30 4.29
CA ALA A 34 -4.19 15.39 4.63
C ALA A 34 -3.65 16.80 4.36
N ASP A 35 -2.98 17.38 5.35
CA ASP A 35 -2.28 18.66 5.19
C ASP A 35 -1.02 18.53 4.33
N GLY A 36 -0.37 19.67 4.01
CA GLY A 36 0.81 19.69 3.15
C GLY A 36 1.99 18.90 3.70
N ALA A 37 2.21 18.91 5.02
CA ALA A 37 3.30 18.18 5.66
C ALA A 37 3.05 16.68 5.64
N THR A 38 1.83 16.27 5.94
CA THR A 38 1.34 14.88 5.85
C THR A 38 1.49 14.35 4.43
N ARG A 39 0.99 15.07 3.41
CA ARG A 39 1.12 14.66 2.01
C ARG A 39 2.58 14.51 1.58
N ALA A 40 3.46 15.44 1.97
CA ALA A 40 4.89 15.32 1.68
C ALA A 40 5.54 14.11 2.35
N GLY A 41 5.11 13.76 3.57
CA GLY A 41 5.55 12.58 4.29
C GLY A 41 5.10 11.29 3.61
N VAL A 42 3.82 11.19 3.25
CA VAL A 42 3.23 10.06 2.54
C VAL A 42 3.85 9.89 1.15
N ALA A 43 4.04 10.99 0.39
CA ALA A 43 4.68 10.95 -0.93
C ALA A 43 6.09 10.34 -0.86
N ARG A 44 6.91 10.74 0.13
CA ARG A 44 8.24 10.15 0.33
C ARG A 44 8.20 8.69 0.66
N MET A 45 7.26 8.27 1.53
CA MET A 45 7.11 6.87 1.93
C MET A 45 6.67 6.01 0.76
N ALA A 46 5.75 6.50 -0.08
CA ALA A 46 5.21 5.81 -1.24
C ALA A 46 6.08 5.92 -2.51
N GLY A 47 7.21 6.65 -2.46
CA GLY A 47 8.07 6.86 -3.63
C GLY A 47 7.44 7.70 -4.74
N LEU A 48 6.46 8.54 -4.41
CA LEU A 48 5.80 9.44 -5.34
C LEU A 48 6.63 10.71 -5.61
N ARG A 49 6.47 11.31 -6.77
CA ARG A 49 7.05 12.61 -7.09
C ARG A 49 6.42 13.71 -6.24
N ASP A 50 5.10 13.69 -6.18
CA ASP A 50 4.28 14.60 -5.38
C ASP A 50 2.92 13.95 -5.06
N LEU A 51 2.20 14.55 -4.12
CA LEU A 51 0.85 14.14 -3.71
C LEU A 51 0.00 15.39 -3.50
N PRO A 52 -0.53 15.98 -4.59
CA PRO A 52 -1.32 17.21 -4.54
C PRO A 52 -2.57 17.10 -3.67
N ARG A 53 -3.24 15.94 -3.68
CA ARG A 53 -4.47 15.67 -2.92
C ARG A 53 -4.41 14.30 -2.28
N LEU A 54 -4.85 14.21 -1.02
CA LEU A 54 -5.09 12.96 -0.32
C LEU A 54 -6.23 13.20 0.68
N GLU A 55 -7.31 12.48 0.50
CA GLU A 55 -8.53 12.56 1.28
C GLU A 55 -9.04 11.16 1.58
N ALA A 56 -9.72 11.00 2.69
CA ALA A 56 -10.42 9.77 3.02
C ALA A 56 -11.72 10.09 3.75
N ASN A 57 -12.75 9.32 3.50
CA ASN A 57 -13.99 9.33 4.28
C ASN A 57 -14.24 7.93 4.81
N PHE A 58 -14.58 7.84 6.09
CA PHE A 58 -14.82 6.58 6.76
C PHE A 58 -16.05 6.64 7.66
N ASP A 59 -16.89 5.63 7.55
CA ASP A 59 -17.91 5.28 8.52
C ASP A 59 -17.36 4.22 9.47
N VAL A 60 -17.19 4.58 10.73
CA VAL A 60 -16.68 3.69 11.77
C VAL A 60 -17.83 3.26 12.65
N THR A 61 -18.08 1.95 12.74
CA THR A 61 -19.16 1.39 13.55
C THR A 61 -18.63 0.33 14.51
N ARG A 62 -19.27 0.19 15.67
CA ARG A 62 -18.95 -0.90 16.59
C ARG A 62 -19.42 -2.24 16.04
N GLN A 63 -18.55 -3.24 16.11
CA GLN A 63 -18.88 -4.62 15.74
C GLN A 63 -18.40 -5.58 16.83
N GLY A 64 -19.32 -5.97 17.71
CA GLY A 64 -18.97 -6.74 18.90
C GLY A 64 -17.99 -5.96 19.82
N ALA A 65 -16.85 -6.54 20.14
CA ALA A 65 -15.78 -5.90 20.90
C ALA A 65 -14.79 -5.10 20.03
N GLY A 66 -15.02 -5.05 18.71
CA GLY A 66 -14.15 -4.41 17.72
C GLY A 66 -14.83 -3.26 16.99
N LEU A 67 -14.26 -2.92 15.83
CA LEU A 67 -14.74 -1.87 14.93
C LEU A 67 -14.84 -2.40 13.49
N ARG A 68 -15.83 -1.91 12.75
CA ARG A 68 -15.84 -1.96 11.29
C ARG A 68 -15.57 -0.57 10.76
N VAL A 69 -14.64 -0.47 9.80
CA VAL A 69 -14.31 0.76 9.08
C VAL A 69 -14.67 0.54 7.62
N ALA A 70 -15.63 1.30 7.11
CA ALA A 70 -16.05 1.26 5.73
C ALA A 70 -15.95 2.67 5.12
N GLY A 71 -15.50 2.78 3.87
CA GLY A 71 -15.37 4.10 3.25
C GLY A 71 -14.51 4.08 2.00
N ARG A 72 -13.82 5.20 1.77
CA ARG A 72 -13.04 5.40 0.55
C ARG A 72 -11.85 6.31 0.80
N VAL A 73 -10.76 5.99 0.10
CA VAL A 73 -9.57 6.84 -0.01
C VAL A 73 -9.47 7.37 -1.43
N SER A 74 -9.22 8.66 -1.60
CA SER A 74 -9.03 9.29 -2.90
C SER A 74 -7.82 10.20 -2.90
N ALA A 75 -7.03 10.16 -3.99
CA ALA A 75 -5.81 10.93 -4.10
C ALA A 75 -5.51 11.29 -5.56
N THR A 76 -4.80 12.42 -5.74
CA THR A 76 -4.11 12.76 -6.97
C THR A 76 -2.63 12.53 -6.73
N VAL A 77 -1.98 11.66 -7.51
CA VAL A 77 -0.59 11.25 -7.31
C VAL A 77 0.28 11.63 -8.51
N GLY A 78 1.44 12.20 -8.25
CA GLY A 78 2.46 12.44 -9.25
C GLY A 78 3.44 11.28 -9.32
N GLN A 79 3.56 10.65 -10.51
CA GLN A 79 4.45 9.53 -10.78
C GLN A 79 5.36 9.83 -11.98
N THR A 80 6.28 8.94 -12.28
CA THR A 80 7.13 9.02 -13.48
C THR A 80 6.75 7.89 -14.43
N CYS A 81 6.42 8.22 -15.68
CA CYS A 81 6.15 7.22 -16.71
C CYS A 81 7.36 6.29 -16.89
N VAL A 82 7.15 4.98 -16.76
CA VAL A 82 8.24 3.99 -16.87
C VAL A 82 8.81 3.84 -18.29
N VAL A 83 8.12 4.39 -19.31
CA VAL A 83 8.53 4.31 -20.71
C VAL A 83 9.25 5.58 -21.17
N THR A 84 8.65 6.75 -20.89
CA THR A 84 9.18 8.05 -21.39
C THR A 84 9.96 8.82 -20.36
N LEU A 85 9.91 8.41 -19.08
CA LEU A 85 10.49 9.09 -17.93
C LEU A 85 9.91 10.48 -17.68
N GLU A 86 8.80 10.81 -18.32
CA GLU A 86 8.09 12.07 -18.12
C GLU A 86 7.21 12.02 -16.86
N PRO A 87 6.97 13.17 -16.22
CA PRO A 87 6.01 13.27 -15.12
C PRO A 87 4.59 13.02 -15.62
N ILE A 88 3.83 12.28 -14.84
CA ILE A 88 2.40 12.03 -15.06
C ILE A 88 1.64 12.20 -13.75
N ALA A 89 0.37 12.58 -13.86
CA ALA A 89 -0.55 12.61 -12.74
C ALA A 89 -1.63 11.55 -12.94
N ASN A 90 -1.93 10.82 -11.87
CA ASN A 90 -2.96 9.79 -11.86
C ASN A 90 -3.91 10.03 -10.69
N GLU A 91 -5.17 9.65 -10.86
CA GLU A 91 -6.15 9.58 -9.78
C GLU A 91 -6.16 8.16 -9.20
N VAL A 92 -6.19 8.08 -7.87
CA VAL A 92 -6.33 6.83 -7.11
C VAL A 92 -7.62 6.92 -6.32
N GLU A 93 -8.41 5.86 -6.37
CA GLU A 93 -9.64 5.74 -5.62
C GLU A 93 -9.81 4.30 -5.15
N GLU A 94 -9.72 4.08 -3.83
CA GLU A 94 -9.78 2.76 -3.23
C GLU A 94 -10.92 2.68 -2.21
N ALA A 95 -11.70 1.62 -2.29
CA ALA A 95 -12.74 1.31 -1.33
C ALA A 95 -12.14 0.55 -0.13
N VAL A 96 -12.58 0.91 1.06
CA VAL A 96 -12.16 0.29 2.32
C VAL A 96 -13.37 -0.35 2.97
N ASP A 97 -13.26 -1.61 3.38
CA ASP A 97 -14.26 -2.30 4.22
C ASP A 97 -13.53 -3.36 5.06
N LEU A 98 -13.15 -2.99 6.26
CA LEU A 98 -12.36 -3.83 7.17
C LEU A 98 -13.05 -3.97 8.52
N VAL A 99 -12.87 -5.14 9.13
CA VAL A 99 -13.29 -5.43 10.49
C VAL A 99 -12.06 -5.61 11.38
N PHE A 100 -12.02 -4.86 12.45
CA PHE A 100 -10.96 -4.93 13.46
C PHE A 100 -11.49 -5.60 14.72
N VAL A 101 -10.75 -6.60 15.24
CA VAL A 101 -11.14 -7.32 16.47
C VAL A 101 -10.01 -7.25 17.50
N PRO A 102 -10.32 -7.30 18.81
CA PRO A 102 -9.29 -7.38 19.84
C PRO A 102 -8.30 -8.52 19.56
N GLN A 103 -7.01 -8.26 19.76
CA GLN A 103 -5.93 -9.21 19.45
C GLN A 103 -6.13 -10.62 20.09
N ALA A 104 -6.78 -10.70 21.25
CA ALA A 104 -7.12 -11.97 21.88
C ALA A 104 -8.14 -12.81 21.06
N ALA A 105 -8.94 -12.16 20.19
CA ALA A 105 -9.91 -12.83 19.32
C ALA A 105 -9.35 -13.13 17.91
N ALA A 106 -8.22 -12.52 17.55
CA ALA A 106 -7.49 -12.73 16.32
C ALA A 106 -6.40 -13.81 16.43
N ALA A 107 -6.44 -14.63 17.49
CA ALA A 107 -5.44 -15.69 17.69
C ALA A 107 -5.48 -16.67 16.50
N PRO A 108 -4.30 -17.06 15.94
CA PRO A 108 -4.26 -18.07 14.90
C PRO A 108 -4.87 -19.38 15.44
N PRO A 109 -5.53 -20.17 14.59
CA PRO A 109 -6.00 -21.51 14.98
C PRO A 109 -4.82 -22.31 15.52
N ALA A 110 -5.05 -23.02 16.64
CA ALA A 110 -4.06 -23.81 17.32
C ALA A 110 -3.27 -24.69 16.34
N GLU A 111 -1.94 -24.74 16.51
CA GLU A 111 -1.04 -25.61 15.75
C GLU A 111 -1.56 -27.05 15.80
N GLY A 112 -2.08 -27.57 14.67
CA GLY A 112 -2.57 -28.94 14.60
C GLY A 112 -3.53 -29.26 13.46
N GLU A 113 -4.05 -28.29 12.74
CA GLU A 113 -4.87 -28.59 11.55
C GLU A 113 -4.02 -28.46 10.28
N ALA A 114 -3.95 -29.61 9.57
CA ALA A 114 -3.12 -29.89 8.40
C ALA A 114 -2.96 -28.72 7.41
N ALA A 115 -1.69 -28.36 7.18
CA ALA A 115 -1.23 -27.39 6.21
C ALA A 115 -1.27 -27.92 4.76
N ASP A 116 -2.39 -28.50 4.31
CA ASP A 116 -2.42 -29.14 2.98
C ASP A 116 -3.59 -28.70 2.08
N GLU A 117 -4.33 -27.68 2.46
CA GLU A 117 -5.25 -27.01 1.53
C GLU A 117 -4.71 -25.61 1.23
N PRO A 118 -4.65 -25.18 -0.07
CA PRO A 118 -4.36 -23.80 -0.39
C PRO A 118 -5.43 -22.94 0.29
N ARG A 119 -5.05 -22.23 1.36
CA ARG A 119 -5.94 -21.24 1.97
C ARG A 119 -6.24 -20.23 0.89
N GLU A 120 -7.44 -20.33 0.30
CA GLU A 120 -8.02 -19.20 -0.40
C GLU A 120 -7.95 -18.03 0.57
N ALA A 121 -7.18 -17.00 0.21
CA ALA A 121 -7.04 -15.80 1.01
C ALA A 121 -8.46 -15.29 1.28
N LYS A 122 -8.94 -15.48 2.51
CA LYS A 122 -10.24 -14.97 2.92
C LYS A 122 -10.07 -13.47 3.04
N TRP A 123 -10.44 -12.76 2.00
CA TRP A 123 -10.40 -11.30 1.89
C TRP A 123 -11.15 -10.56 3.02
N ASN A 124 -11.76 -11.29 3.96
CA ASN A 124 -12.54 -10.81 5.09
C ASN A 124 -12.04 -11.33 6.44
N GLU A 125 -10.77 -11.73 6.57
CA GLU A 125 -10.25 -12.04 7.91
C GLU A 125 -10.18 -10.74 8.73
N PRO A 126 -10.68 -10.75 9.97
CA PRO A 126 -10.62 -9.57 10.82
C PRO A 126 -9.17 -9.19 11.13
N GLU A 127 -8.87 -7.89 11.06
CA GLU A 127 -7.58 -7.34 11.43
C GLU A 127 -7.44 -7.21 12.96
N PRO A 128 -6.24 -7.40 13.52
CA PRO A 128 -6.05 -7.25 14.96
C PRO A 128 -6.10 -5.77 15.38
N LEU A 129 -6.93 -5.48 16.38
CA LEU A 129 -7.01 -4.16 17.01
C LEU A 129 -5.84 -4.00 18.00
N ILE A 130 -4.82 -3.25 17.59
CA ILE A 130 -3.63 -3.02 18.41
C ILE A 130 -3.86 -1.85 19.38
N GLY A 131 -3.70 -2.09 20.69
CA GLY A 131 -3.90 -1.03 21.70
C GLY A 131 -5.35 -0.54 21.84
N GLY A 132 -6.34 -1.27 21.28
CA GLY A 132 -7.75 -0.90 21.38
C GLY A 132 -8.18 0.28 20.50
N ALA A 133 -7.37 0.64 19.49
CA ALA A 133 -7.63 1.73 18.56
C ALA A 133 -7.29 1.35 17.13
N VAL A 134 -7.94 1.97 16.17
CA VAL A 134 -7.59 1.94 14.74
C VAL A 134 -7.01 3.30 14.34
N ASP A 135 -5.94 3.30 13.55
CA ASP A 135 -5.36 4.53 12.99
C ASP A 135 -5.87 4.76 11.58
N LEU A 136 -6.89 5.62 11.44
CA LEU A 136 -7.52 5.91 10.16
C LEU A 136 -6.57 6.58 9.16
N GLY A 137 -5.60 7.39 9.63
CA GLY A 137 -4.59 8.00 8.78
C GLY A 137 -3.61 6.97 8.22
N ALA A 138 -3.18 6.02 9.04
CA ALA A 138 -2.34 4.91 8.60
C ALA A 138 -3.09 4.03 7.60
N LEU A 139 -4.34 3.70 7.89
CA LEU A 139 -5.22 2.92 7.00
C LEU A 139 -5.39 3.60 5.64
N ALA A 140 -5.69 4.89 5.61
CA ALA A 140 -5.79 5.66 4.37
C ALA A 140 -4.48 5.66 3.57
N THR A 141 -3.35 5.75 4.26
CA THR A 141 -2.02 5.69 3.62
C THR A 141 -1.74 4.31 3.01
N GLU A 142 -2.11 3.25 3.70
CA GLU A 142 -1.95 1.87 3.23
C GLU A 142 -2.78 1.61 1.97
N PHE A 143 -4.06 1.97 1.99
CA PHE A 143 -4.93 1.81 0.82
C PHE A 143 -4.50 2.69 -0.36
N LEU A 144 -4.00 3.91 -0.12
CA LEU A 144 -3.37 4.70 -1.17
C LEU A 144 -2.22 3.91 -1.82
N ILE A 145 -1.30 3.34 -1.03
CA ILE A 145 -0.13 2.62 -1.56
C ILE A 145 -0.56 1.36 -2.32
N LEU A 146 -1.58 0.65 -1.86
CA LEU A 146 -2.13 -0.52 -2.55
C LEU A 146 -2.76 -0.17 -3.90
N GLY A 147 -3.39 1.00 -4.02
CA GLY A 147 -4.00 1.50 -5.26
C GLY A 147 -3.02 2.13 -6.26
N LEU A 148 -1.74 2.27 -5.92
CA LEU A 148 -0.76 2.82 -6.86
C LEU A 148 -0.47 1.85 -8.02
N ASP A 149 -0.47 2.37 -9.25
CA ASP A 149 0.09 1.63 -10.38
C ASP A 149 1.61 1.49 -10.21
N PRO A 150 2.15 0.27 -10.08
CA PRO A 150 3.60 0.05 -9.94
C PRO A 150 4.37 0.30 -11.25
N TYR A 151 3.68 0.36 -12.40
CA TYR A 151 4.27 0.59 -13.73
C TYR A 151 3.55 1.70 -14.49
N PRO A 152 3.48 2.92 -13.95
CA PRO A 152 2.66 3.98 -14.49
C PRO A 152 3.12 4.39 -15.89
N ARG A 153 2.17 4.50 -16.83
CA ARG A 153 2.46 4.83 -18.23
C ARG A 153 1.61 6.01 -18.70
N LYS A 154 2.28 6.94 -19.38
CA LYS A 154 1.58 7.99 -20.11
C LYS A 154 0.75 7.39 -21.22
N PRO A 155 -0.51 7.81 -21.44
CA PRO A 155 -1.30 7.37 -22.59
C PRO A 155 -0.54 7.54 -23.90
N GLY A 156 -0.50 6.49 -24.72
CA GLY A 156 0.22 6.51 -26.00
C GLY A 156 1.75 6.42 -25.90
N ALA A 157 2.31 6.17 -24.72
CA ALA A 157 3.76 5.98 -24.56
C ALA A 157 4.23 4.73 -25.34
N VAL A 158 5.16 4.93 -26.27
CA VAL A 158 5.80 3.87 -27.06
C VAL A 158 7.29 3.87 -26.72
N PHE A 159 7.82 2.71 -26.38
CA PHE A 159 9.26 2.55 -26.16
C PHE A 159 9.99 2.71 -27.50
N GLN A 160 10.89 3.68 -27.57
CA GLN A 160 11.82 3.84 -28.68
C GLN A 160 13.18 3.30 -28.25
N PRO A 161 13.62 2.15 -28.77
CA PRO A 161 14.95 1.66 -28.46
C PRO A 161 15.99 2.69 -28.91
N PRO A 162 17.10 2.87 -28.18
CA PRO A 162 18.21 3.70 -28.66
C PRO A 162 18.63 3.23 -30.06
N PRO A 163 18.99 4.16 -30.98
CA PRO A 163 19.55 3.76 -32.25
C PRO A 163 20.72 2.82 -31.99
N ASP A 164 20.73 1.66 -32.66
CA ASP A 164 21.64 0.54 -32.43
C ASP A 164 23.03 1.04 -32.03
N ALA A 165 23.31 1.02 -30.73
CA ALA A 165 24.69 1.14 -30.28
C ALA A 165 25.42 -0.05 -30.93
N LYS A 166 26.45 0.23 -31.75
CA LYS A 166 27.33 -0.82 -32.30
C LYS A 166 27.55 -1.84 -31.21
N PRO A 167 27.47 -3.16 -31.52
CA PRO A 167 27.66 -4.18 -30.51
C PRO A 167 28.97 -3.87 -29.78
N GLN A 168 28.88 -3.28 -28.61
CA GLN A 168 30.06 -3.17 -27.77
C GLN A 168 30.44 -4.63 -27.44
N GLU A 169 31.66 -5.00 -27.69
CA GLU A 169 32.21 -6.28 -27.27
C GLU A 169 32.21 -6.30 -25.74
N GLY A 170 31.03 -6.45 -25.16
CA GLY A 170 30.86 -6.63 -23.73
C GLY A 170 31.38 -8.00 -23.31
N PRO A 171 31.68 -8.22 -22.02
CA PRO A 171 32.21 -9.49 -21.51
C PRO A 171 31.35 -10.70 -21.87
N PHE A 172 30.08 -10.49 -22.25
CA PHE A 172 29.16 -11.54 -22.70
C PHE A 172 29.10 -11.73 -24.24
N ALA A 173 29.82 -10.95 -25.01
CA ALA A 173 29.84 -11.10 -26.48
C ALA A 173 30.35 -12.49 -26.91
N ALA A 174 31.18 -13.11 -26.08
CA ALA A 174 31.64 -14.48 -26.29
C ALA A 174 30.50 -15.53 -26.29
N LEU A 175 29.39 -15.27 -25.55
CA LEU A 175 28.22 -16.18 -25.50
C LEU A 175 27.44 -16.20 -26.83
N ALA A 176 27.48 -15.11 -27.61
CA ALA A 176 26.86 -15.07 -28.93
C ALA A 176 27.52 -16.04 -29.91
N ARG A 177 28.81 -16.34 -29.73
CA ARG A 177 29.55 -17.31 -30.55
C ARG A 177 29.14 -18.76 -30.26
N LEU A 178 28.78 -19.07 -29.01
CA LEU A 178 28.29 -20.39 -28.61
C LEU A 178 26.90 -20.72 -29.21
N LYS A 179 26.06 -19.71 -29.39
CA LYS A 179 24.74 -19.89 -30.00
C LYS A 179 24.81 -20.21 -31.49
N LYS A 180 25.85 -19.73 -32.20
CA LYS A 180 26.02 -19.95 -33.65
C LYS A 180 26.59 -21.34 -33.97
N GLY A 181 27.27 -22.01 -33.04
CA GLY A 181 27.86 -23.34 -33.21
C GLY A 181 26.88 -24.51 -33.04
N ARG A 182 25.64 -24.28 -32.59
CA ARG A 182 24.66 -25.36 -32.28
C ARG A 182 23.62 -25.62 -33.36
N ASN A 183 23.62 -24.86 -34.46
CA ASN A 183 22.68 -25.02 -35.58
C ASN A 183 23.35 -25.53 -36.86
N GLY A 184 24.45 -26.30 -36.73
CA GLY A 184 25.13 -26.91 -37.88
C GLY A 184 25.46 -28.38 -37.57
N SER A 185 24.47 -29.26 -37.61
CA SER A 185 24.56 -30.69 -37.95
C SER A 185 23.18 -31.24 -38.14
#